data_f556fc315b61be051314b0c32b202d00
#
_entry.id   f556fc315b61be051314b0c32b202d00
#
_cell.length_a   1.000
_cell.length_b   1.000
_cell.length_c   1.000
_cell.angle_alpha   90.00
_cell.angle_beta   90.00
_cell.angle_gamma   90.00
#
_symmetry.space_group_name_H-M   'P 1'
#
loop_
_entity.id
_entity.type
_entity.pdbx_description
1 polymer ?
#
loop_
_entity_poly.entity_id
_entity_poly.type
_entity_poly.pdbx_seq_one_letter_code
_entity_poly.pdbx_strand_id
1 'polypeptide(L)'
;MASSIPELITGRVADDALPYLDLAPADEAAVREVATQIAADRDLCADLAGVLELIRPWMGVPQPWGVVELPKRYDPLAGDAPAIDRWWYVVAALAFVPETLAYHRSRGIADQVSRATLADIGRHARITEVTFGRPGFHQEKWIQIHLRGLLYDLGRLQFNLTTLWLPDAQLAAAGMRARSGEVVLDTHIPDSGPLTPDEVTASFNRARGFFMAHFPEHAPYDYALCNSWLLDPQLTMLVPGTNIDSFCRRWTILDPGIEADRSALEFIFRKPTTPVEDLPRDTRLQRAVIDHVTHGGHLMQAVGYVTV
;
A
#
# COMPACT_ATOMS: atom_id res chain seq x y z
N MET A 1 -30.13 -10.74 -5.93
CA MET A 1 -29.22 -11.87 -6.23
C MET A 1 -27.83 -11.30 -6.27
N ALA A 2 -26.82 -11.99 -5.73
CA ALA A 2 -25.43 -11.56 -5.89
C ALA A 2 -25.04 -11.70 -7.36
N SER A 3 -24.32 -10.72 -7.92
CA SER A 3 -23.80 -10.79 -9.29
C SER A 3 -22.83 -11.94 -9.45
N SER A 4 -22.86 -12.61 -10.59
CA SER A 4 -21.90 -13.66 -10.96
C SER A 4 -20.52 -13.06 -11.25
N ILE A 5 -19.46 -13.87 -11.20
CA ILE A 5 -18.10 -13.39 -11.54
C ILE A 5 -18.05 -12.76 -12.94
N PRO A 6 -18.59 -13.39 -14.01
CA PRO A 6 -18.63 -12.74 -15.32
C PRO A 6 -19.31 -11.36 -15.31
N GLU A 7 -20.42 -11.19 -14.60
CA GLU A 7 -21.11 -9.88 -14.51
C GLU A 7 -20.27 -8.84 -13.79
N LEU A 8 -19.45 -9.23 -12.79
CA LEU A 8 -18.59 -8.31 -12.04
C LEU A 8 -17.38 -7.83 -12.84
N ILE A 9 -16.81 -8.68 -13.70
CA ILE A 9 -15.54 -8.38 -14.40
C ILE A 9 -15.71 -8.00 -15.87
N THR A 10 -16.95 -8.10 -16.41
CA THR A 10 -17.25 -7.72 -17.79
C THR A 10 -18.53 -6.87 -17.86
N GLY A 11 -18.73 -6.18 -18.97
CA GLY A 11 -19.91 -5.35 -19.19
C GLY A 11 -19.99 -4.13 -18.25
N ARG A 12 -21.22 -3.67 -17.97
CA ARG A 12 -21.47 -2.40 -17.30
C ARG A 12 -20.85 -2.30 -15.90
N VAL A 13 -20.87 -3.36 -15.11
CA VAL A 13 -20.32 -3.33 -13.74
C VAL A 13 -18.81 -3.07 -13.78
N ALA A 14 -18.11 -3.74 -14.68
CA ALA A 14 -16.68 -3.53 -14.91
C ALA A 14 -16.41 -2.11 -15.45
N ASP A 15 -17.23 -1.62 -16.40
CA ASP A 15 -17.09 -0.29 -16.98
C ASP A 15 -17.27 0.83 -15.94
N ASP A 16 -18.17 0.64 -14.96
CA ASP A 16 -18.39 1.56 -13.86
C ASP A 16 -17.25 1.49 -12.80
N ALA A 17 -16.58 0.34 -12.66
CA ALA A 17 -15.54 0.09 -11.66
C ALA A 17 -14.10 0.43 -12.13
N LEU A 18 -13.78 0.16 -13.39
CA LEU A 18 -12.44 0.40 -13.96
C LEU A 18 -11.88 1.81 -13.77
N PRO A 19 -12.68 2.90 -13.90
CA PRO A 19 -12.18 4.25 -13.68
C PRO A 19 -11.66 4.53 -12.27
N TYR A 20 -11.97 3.70 -11.27
CA TYR A 20 -11.43 3.82 -9.93
C TYR A 20 -10.00 3.29 -9.82
N LEU A 21 -9.60 2.37 -10.70
CA LEU A 21 -8.28 1.71 -10.65
C LEU A 21 -7.15 2.56 -11.24
N ASP A 22 -7.47 3.63 -11.97
CA ASP A 22 -6.51 4.56 -12.61
C ASP A 22 -5.40 3.82 -13.41
N LEU A 23 -5.81 2.82 -14.19
CA LEU A 23 -4.89 2.07 -15.04
C LEU A 23 -4.47 2.90 -16.27
N ALA A 24 -3.25 2.69 -16.76
CA ALA A 24 -2.85 3.19 -18.06
C ALA A 24 -3.71 2.54 -19.16
N PRO A 25 -3.98 3.22 -20.31
CA PRO A 25 -4.86 2.66 -21.34
C PRO A 25 -4.46 1.26 -21.85
N ALA A 26 -3.16 0.98 -21.95
CA ALA A 26 -2.65 -0.33 -22.36
C ALA A 26 -2.91 -1.40 -21.30
N ASP A 27 -2.74 -1.04 -20.01
CA ASP A 27 -2.99 -1.93 -18.87
C ASP A 27 -4.49 -2.22 -18.73
N GLU A 28 -5.34 -1.20 -18.89
CA GLU A 28 -6.79 -1.38 -18.90
C GLU A 28 -7.23 -2.35 -20.01
N ALA A 29 -6.68 -2.20 -21.21
CA ALA A 29 -6.97 -3.11 -22.32
C ALA A 29 -6.56 -4.56 -22.00
N ALA A 30 -5.37 -4.76 -21.41
CA ALA A 30 -4.90 -6.08 -21.00
C ALA A 30 -5.77 -6.68 -19.88
N VAL A 31 -6.19 -5.86 -18.90
CA VAL A 31 -7.10 -6.29 -17.82
C VAL A 31 -8.46 -6.70 -18.38
N ARG A 32 -9.02 -5.97 -19.34
CA ARG A 32 -10.28 -6.33 -20.02
C ARG A 32 -10.16 -7.65 -20.81
N GLU A 33 -9.03 -7.87 -21.49
CA GLU A 33 -8.78 -9.13 -22.20
C GLU A 33 -8.71 -10.29 -21.22
N VAL A 34 -7.95 -10.18 -20.15
CA VAL A 34 -7.84 -11.21 -19.09
C VAL A 34 -9.20 -11.44 -18.40
N ALA A 35 -9.95 -10.38 -18.11
CA ALA A 35 -11.31 -10.50 -17.57
C ALA A 35 -12.23 -11.31 -18.50
N THR A 36 -12.12 -11.09 -19.82
CA THR A 36 -12.89 -11.84 -20.82
C THR A 36 -12.48 -13.32 -20.85
N GLN A 37 -11.17 -13.62 -20.75
CA GLN A 37 -10.68 -14.99 -20.66
C GLN A 37 -11.20 -15.70 -19.41
N ILE A 38 -11.13 -15.04 -18.25
CA ILE A 38 -11.65 -15.57 -16.98
C ILE A 38 -13.16 -15.80 -17.07
N ALA A 39 -13.91 -14.85 -17.59
CA ALA A 39 -15.37 -14.95 -17.70
C ALA A 39 -15.84 -16.10 -18.60
N ALA A 40 -15.03 -16.50 -19.59
CA ALA A 40 -15.31 -17.62 -20.48
C ALA A 40 -14.95 -19.01 -19.90
N ASP A 41 -14.23 -19.06 -18.78
CA ASP A 41 -13.74 -20.29 -18.17
C ASP A 41 -14.36 -20.48 -16.77
N ARG A 42 -15.07 -21.59 -16.59
CA ARG A 42 -15.78 -21.90 -15.34
C ARG A 42 -14.83 -22.11 -14.14
N ASP A 43 -13.69 -22.73 -14.38
CA ASP A 43 -12.74 -23.07 -13.32
C ASP A 43 -11.99 -21.79 -12.88
N LEU A 44 -11.62 -20.93 -13.83
CA LEU A 44 -11.04 -19.61 -13.51
C LEU A 44 -12.04 -18.70 -12.79
N CYS A 45 -13.33 -18.73 -13.15
CA CYS A 45 -14.37 -18.04 -12.41
C CYS A 45 -14.48 -18.55 -10.97
N ALA A 46 -14.40 -19.86 -10.76
CA ALA A 46 -14.44 -20.46 -9.43
C ALA A 46 -13.21 -20.07 -8.59
N ASP A 47 -12.03 -20.09 -9.18
CA ASP A 47 -10.78 -19.64 -8.54
C ASP A 47 -10.87 -18.15 -8.12
N LEU A 48 -11.37 -17.30 -9.02
CA LEU A 48 -11.54 -15.88 -8.73
C LEU A 48 -12.56 -15.66 -7.61
N ALA A 49 -13.69 -16.36 -7.64
CA ALA A 49 -14.67 -16.34 -6.57
C ALA A 49 -14.02 -16.73 -5.22
N GLY A 50 -13.19 -17.78 -5.22
CA GLY A 50 -12.43 -18.19 -4.06
C GLY A 50 -11.53 -17.07 -3.47
N VAL A 51 -10.86 -16.30 -4.32
CA VAL A 51 -10.07 -15.14 -3.87
C VAL A 51 -10.96 -14.08 -3.20
N LEU A 52 -12.12 -13.77 -3.79
CA LEU A 52 -13.05 -12.80 -3.20
C LEU A 52 -13.60 -13.26 -1.85
N GLU A 53 -13.92 -14.56 -1.72
CA GLU A 53 -14.40 -15.16 -0.46
C GLU A 53 -13.33 -15.12 0.66
N LEU A 54 -12.04 -15.16 0.32
CA LEU A 54 -10.95 -15.00 1.30
C LEU A 54 -10.88 -13.57 1.84
N ILE A 55 -11.19 -12.56 1.02
CA ILE A 55 -11.08 -11.14 1.37
C ILE A 55 -12.33 -10.63 2.10
N ARG A 56 -13.52 -11.05 1.64
CA ARG A 56 -14.84 -10.52 2.06
C ARG A 56 -15.09 -10.53 3.57
N PRO A 57 -14.76 -11.60 4.34
CA PRO A 57 -14.98 -11.63 5.77
C PRO A 57 -14.21 -10.56 6.57
N TRP A 58 -13.21 -9.98 5.95
CA TRP A 58 -12.33 -8.99 6.57
C TRP A 58 -12.67 -7.54 6.20
N MET A 59 -13.79 -7.31 5.51
CA MET A 59 -14.26 -5.97 5.18
C MET A 59 -14.44 -5.14 6.46
N GLY A 60 -13.72 -4.02 6.55
CA GLY A 60 -13.78 -3.09 7.68
C GLY A 60 -13.23 -3.62 9.00
N VAL A 61 -12.56 -4.78 9.02
CA VAL A 61 -11.99 -5.37 10.24
C VAL A 61 -10.52 -5.00 10.36
N PRO A 62 -10.13 -4.10 11.30
CA PRO A 62 -8.74 -3.74 11.53
C PRO A 62 -7.93 -4.97 11.97
N GLN A 63 -6.80 -5.18 11.31
CA GLN A 63 -5.90 -6.30 11.59
C GLN A 63 -4.46 -5.87 11.31
N PRO A 64 -3.45 -6.44 11.95
CA PRO A 64 -2.08 -6.32 11.50
C PRO A 64 -1.91 -6.83 10.07
N TRP A 65 -0.82 -6.49 9.44
CA TRP A 65 -0.50 -6.88 8.07
C TRP A 65 -0.65 -8.37 7.78
N GLY A 66 -1.07 -8.70 6.55
CA GLY A 66 -0.92 -10.04 6.00
C GLY A 66 -1.92 -11.07 6.51
N VAL A 67 -3.10 -10.64 6.90
CA VAL A 67 -4.15 -11.53 7.45
C VAL A 67 -4.63 -12.58 6.46
N VAL A 68 -4.61 -12.28 5.16
CA VAL A 68 -5.05 -13.22 4.12
C VAL A 68 -3.89 -13.52 3.18
N GLU A 69 -3.42 -14.77 3.21
CA GLU A 69 -2.46 -15.26 2.21
C GLU A 69 -3.22 -15.57 0.92
N LEU A 70 -2.98 -14.75 -0.11
CA LEU A 70 -3.45 -15.05 -1.45
C LEU A 70 -2.43 -15.93 -2.19
N PRO A 71 -2.89 -16.89 -3.00
CA PRO A 71 -1.99 -17.75 -3.79
C PRO A 71 -1.14 -16.88 -4.72
N LYS A 72 0.18 -17.03 -4.68
CA LYS A 72 1.07 -16.33 -5.61
C LYS A 72 0.96 -16.97 -7.00
N ARG A 73 0.49 -16.20 -7.97
CA ARG A 73 0.28 -16.70 -9.33
C ARG A 73 1.44 -16.41 -10.28
N TYR A 74 2.24 -15.39 -9.99
CA TYR A 74 3.31 -15.05 -10.90
C TYR A 74 4.54 -14.50 -10.16
N ASP A 75 5.71 -14.77 -10.74
CA ASP A 75 6.96 -14.16 -10.31
C ASP A 75 7.27 -12.97 -11.23
N PRO A 76 7.37 -11.72 -10.71
CA PRO A 76 7.67 -10.56 -11.53
C PRO A 76 9.06 -10.63 -12.19
N LEU A 77 9.96 -11.48 -11.73
CA LEU A 77 11.26 -11.72 -12.34
C LEU A 77 11.24 -12.83 -13.41
N ALA A 78 10.22 -13.68 -13.43
CA ALA A 78 10.08 -14.71 -14.46
C ALA A 78 9.64 -14.10 -15.80
N GLY A 79 10.40 -14.30 -16.89
CA GLY A 79 10.21 -13.63 -18.18
C GLY A 79 8.97 -14.07 -18.97
N ASP A 80 8.40 -15.22 -18.66
CA ASP A 80 7.41 -15.95 -19.45
C ASP A 80 6.01 -16.01 -18.83
N ALA A 81 5.77 -15.29 -17.71
CA ALA A 81 4.45 -15.27 -17.09
C ALA A 81 3.36 -14.80 -18.06
N PRO A 82 2.27 -15.58 -18.28
CA PRO A 82 1.18 -15.20 -19.16
C PRO A 82 0.41 -13.98 -18.63
N ALA A 83 -0.28 -13.26 -19.50
CA ALA A 83 -1.04 -12.06 -19.12
C ALA A 83 -2.06 -12.34 -18.01
N ILE A 84 -2.70 -13.50 -18.03
CA ILE A 84 -3.66 -13.89 -17.00
C ILE A 84 -3.03 -13.91 -15.59
N ASP A 85 -1.83 -14.41 -15.43
CA ASP A 85 -1.16 -14.44 -14.14
C ASP A 85 -0.69 -13.04 -13.70
N ARG A 86 -0.23 -12.23 -14.65
CA ARG A 86 0.23 -10.87 -14.38
C ARG A 86 -0.88 -9.90 -13.96
N TRP A 87 -2.11 -10.11 -14.43
CA TRP A 87 -3.24 -9.23 -14.20
C TRP A 87 -4.34 -9.83 -13.29
N TRP A 88 -4.15 -11.06 -12.83
CA TRP A 88 -5.13 -11.78 -12.02
C TRP A 88 -5.67 -10.97 -10.85
N TYR A 89 -4.79 -10.37 -10.07
CA TYR A 89 -5.20 -9.62 -8.88
C TYR A 89 -5.81 -8.26 -9.19
N VAL A 90 -5.51 -7.68 -10.34
CA VAL A 90 -6.21 -6.48 -10.80
C VAL A 90 -7.64 -6.84 -11.24
N VAL A 91 -7.84 -7.99 -11.88
CA VAL A 91 -9.20 -8.49 -12.19
C VAL A 91 -9.95 -8.86 -10.89
N ALA A 92 -9.28 -9.43 -9.91
CA ALA A 92 -9.87 -9.67 -8.59
C ALA A 92 -10.29 -8.36 -7.90
N ALA A 93 -9.44 -7.33 -7.97
CA ALA A 93 -9.79 -6.00 -7.49
C ALA A 93 -11.00 -5.41 -8.24
N LEU A 94 -11.00 -5.47 -9.56
CA LEU A 94 -12.12 -5.02 -10.39
C LEU A 94 -13.44 -5.66 -9.94
N ALA A 95 -13.44 -6.97 -9.71
CA ALA A 95 -14.62 -7.70 -9.23
C ALA A 95 -15.06 -7.26 -7.82
N PHE A 96 -14.13 -6.80 -6.97
CA PHE A 96 -14.40 -6.44 -5.57
C PHE A 96 -14.73 -4.95 -5.40
N VAL A 97 -14.37 -4.06 -6.34
CA VAL A 97 -14.63 -2.61 -6.28
C VAL A 97 -16.09 -2.28 -5.93
N PRO A 98 -17.12 -2.93 -6.51
CA PRO A 98 -18.51 -2.63 -6.14
C PRO A 98 -18.83 -2.81 -4.65
N GLU A 99 -18.27 -3.86 -4.02
CA GLU A 99 -18.42 -4.13 -2.60
C GLU A 99 -17.67 -3.07 -1.76
N THR A 100 -16.43 -2.75 -2.13
CA THR A 100 -15.65 -1.68 -1.49
C THR A 100 -16.38 -0.34 -1.53
N LEU A 101 -16.93 0.04 -2.70
CA LEU A 101 -17.68 1.28 -2.85
C LEU A 101 -19.01 1.27 -2.06
N ALA A 102 -19.67 0.12 -1.95
CA ALA A 102 -20.85 -0.02 -1.10
C ALA A 102 -20.49 0.19 0.37
N TYR A 103 -19.37 -0.37 0.81
CA TYR A 103 -18.85 -0.16 2.16
C TYR A 103 -18.48 1.32 2.40
N HIS A 104 -17.75 1.97 1.48
CA HIS A 104 -17.40 3.38 1.59
C HIS A 104 -18.66 4.25 1.72
N ARG A 105 -19.67 4.02 0.89
CA ARG A 105 -20.96 4.74 0.98
C ARG A 105 -21.66 4.52 2.32
N SER A 106 -21.63 3.30 2.86
CA SER A 106 -22.23 2.99 4.17
C SER A 106 -21.55 3.74 5.31
N ARG A 107 -20.27 4.10 5.14
CA ARG A 107 -19.47 4.91 6.07
C ARG A 107 -19.58 6.41 5.80
N GLY A 108 -20.34 6.84 4.79
CA GLY A 108 -20.44 8.25 4.40
C GLY A 108 -19.19 8.82 3.74
N ILE A 109 -18.31 7.97 3.22
CA ILE A 109 -17.05 8.37 2.57
C ILE A 109 -17.36 8.93 1.19
N ALA A 110 -16.81 10.11 0.90
CA ALA A 110 -16.99 10.79 -0.39
C ALA A 110 -16.33 10.01 -1.54
N ASP A 111 -16.97 10.02 -2.72
CA ASP A 111 -16.49 9.34 -3.93
C ASP A 111 -15.07 9.75 -4.32
N GLN A 112 -14.71 11.02 -4.12
CA GLN A 112 -13.37 11.51 -4.38
C GLN A 112 -12.29 10.78 -3.55
N VAL A 113 -12.56 10.46 -2.28
CA VAL A 113 -11.65 9.69 -1.43
C VAL A 113 -11.57 8.25 -1.92
N SER A 114 -12.70 7.65 -2.31
CA SER A 114 -12.73 6.30 -2.87
C SER A 114 -11.89 6.20 -4.15
N ARG A 115 -12.00 7.19 -5.06
CA ARG A 115 -11.20 7.28 -6.28
C ARG A 115 -9.72 7.43 -5.98
N ALA A 116 -9.34 8.37 -5.12
CA ALA A 116 -7.94 8.58 -4.75
C ALA A 116 -7.32 7.32 -4.13
N THR A 117 -8.08 6.62 -3.30
CA THR A 117 -7.65 5.38 -2.64
C THR A 117 -7.45 4.23 -3.62
N LEU A 118 -8.45 3.94 -4.47
CA LEU A 118 -8.39 2.80 -5.39
C LEU A 118 -7.45 3.05 -6.59
N ALA A 119 -7.16 4.31 -6.93
CA ALA A 119 -6.17 4.69 -7.93
C ALA A 119 -4.74 4.21 -7.59
N ASP A 120 -4.48 3.85 -6.33
CA ASP A 120 -3.22 3.24 -5.91
C ASP A 120 -2.93 1.92 -6.64
N ILE A 121 -3.96 1.21 -7.09
CA ILE A 121 -3.82 -0.01 -7.88
C ILE A 121 -3.12 0.26 -9.21
N GLY A 122 -3.53 1.28 -9.93
CA GLY A 122 -2.86 1.70 -11.17
C GLY A 122 -1.45 2.27 -10.91
N ARG A 123 -1.24 2.96 -9.78
CA ARG A 123 0.10 3.40 -9.37
C ARG A 123 1.03 2.19 -9.19
N HIS A 124 0.59 1.14 -8.52
CA HIS A 124 1.38 -0.08 -8.33
C HIS A 124 1.58 -0.89 -9.62
N ALA A 125 0.64 -0.86 -10.57
CA ALA A 125 0.85 -1.41 -11.91
C ALA A 125 2.00 -0.70 -12.64
N ARG A 126 2.00 0.63 -12.64
CA ARG A 126 3.10 1.46 -13.20
C ARG A 126 4.44 1.19 -12.50
N ILE A 127 4.44 1.07 -11.17
CA ILE A 127 5.63 0.71 -10.40
C ILE A 127 6.14 -0.67 -10.80
N THR A 128 5.26 -1.65 -11.00
CA THR A 128 5.63 -2.99 -11.47
C THR A 128 6.34 -2.93 -12.83
N GLU A 129 5.78 -2.18 -13.77
CA GLU A 129 6.38 -2.01 -15.10
C GLU A 129 7.76 -1.35 -15.03
N VAL A 130 7.89 -0.26 -14.27
CA VAL A 130 9.18 0.44 -14.08
C VAL A 130 10.22 -0.46 -13.41
N THR A 131 9.80 -1.24 -12.41
CA THR A 131 10.72 -2.06 -11.61
C THR A 131 11.20 -3.31 -12.37
N PHE A 132 10.31 -3.96 -13.13
CA PHE A 132 10.59 -5.25 -13.76
C PHE A 132 10.65 -5.20 -15.29
N GLY A 133 10.47 -4.02 -15.91
CA GLY A 133 10.53 -3.83 -17.36
C GLY A 133 9.37 -4.45 -18.14
N ARG A 134 8.26 -4.77 -17.46
CA ARG A 134 7.07 -5.37 -18.09
C ARG A 134 5.78 -5.03 -17.34
N PRO A 135 4.63 -4.95 -18.04
CA PRO A 135 3.36 -4.66 -17.42
C PRO A 135 2.86 -5.83 -16.57
N GLY A 136 2.18 -5.51 -15.47
CA GLY A 136 1.62 -6.49 -14.54
C GLY A 136 1.39 -5.89 -13.14
N PHE A 137 1.07 -6.76 -12.18
CA PHE A 137 0.80 -6.33 -10.81
C PHE A 137 1.31 -7.39 -9.82
N HIS A 138 2.23 -7.01 -8.91
CA HIS A 138 2.89 -7.93 -7.97
C HIS A 138 2.62 -7.60 -6.50
N GLN A 139 1.67 -6.72 -6.21
CA GLN A 139 1.36 -6.24 -4.85
C GLN A 139 0.03 -6.81 -4.33
N GLU A 140 -0.17 -8.13 -4.48
CA GLU A 140 -1.41 -8.83 -4.11
C GLU A 140 -1.74 -8.72 -2.60
N LYS A 141 -0.71 -8.64 -1.76
CA LYS A 141 -0.91 -8.45 -0.31
C LYS A 141 -1.35 -7.02 0.01
N TRP A 142 -0.78 -6.06 -0.71
CA TRP A 142 -1.08 -4.64 -0.51
C TRP A 142 -2.50 -4.26 -0.93
N ILE A 143 -2.97 -4.77 -2.07
CA ILE A 143 -4.29 -4.45 -2.62
C ILE A 143 -5.45 -4.80 -1.67
N GLN A 144 -5.29 -5.80 -0.82
CA GLN A 144 -6.33 -6.23 0.11
C GLN A 144 -6.75 -5.14 1.09
N ILE A 145 -5.83 -4.30 1.54
CA ILE A 145 -6.12 -3.26 2.53
C ILE A 145 -7.06 -2.20 1.92
N HIS A 146 -6.88 -1.90 0.63
CA HIS A 146 -7.75 -1.02 -0.13
C HIS A 146 -9.15 -1.62 -0.29
N LEU A 147 -9.19 -2.87 -0.77
CA LEU A 147 -10.45 -3.56 -1.05
C LEU A 147 -11.28 -3.79 0.22
N ARG A 148 -10.63 -4.03 1.35
CA ARG A 148 -11.27 -4.21 2.66
C ARG A 148 -11.79 -2.90 3.27
N GLY A 149 -11.61 -1.76 2.62
CA GLY A 149 -12.05 -0.47 3.14
C GLY A 149 -11.34 -0.05 4.42
N LEU A 150 -10.07 -0.38 4.56
CA LEU A 150 -9.25 -0.02 5.72
C LEU A 150 -8.27 1.11 5.41
N LEU A 151 -7.73 1.18 4.19
CA LEU A 151 -6.77 2.19 3.77
C LEU A 151 -7.46 3.30 2.99
N TYR A 152 -7.02 4.55 3.23
CA TYR A 152 -7.51 5.75 2.57
C TYR A 152 -6.37 6.68 2.18
N ASP A 153 -6.40 7.15 0.92
CA ASP A 153 -5.51 8.21 0.45
C ASP A 153 -6.04 9.57 0.94
N LEU A 154 -5.26 10.22 1.80
CA LEU A 154 -5.66 11.49 2.43
C LEU A 154 -4.68 12.62 2.10
N GLY A 155 -4.12 12.57 0.93
CA GLY A 155 -3.22 13.59 0.38
C GLY A 155 -1.82 13.06 0.15
N ARG A 156 -0.78 13.65 0.78
CA ARG A 156 0.59 13.16 0.58
C ARG A 156 0.83 11.78 1.19
N LEU A 157 0.03 11.41 2.17
CA LEU A 157 0.12 10.12 2.88
C LEU A 157 -1.18 9.35 2.76
N GLN A 158 -1.06 8.05 2.89
CA GLN A 158 -2.17 7.13 3.07
C GLN A 158 -2.20 6.62 4.50
N PHE A 159 -3.40 6.32 5.00
CA PHE A 159 -3.58 5.82 6.35
C PHE A 159 -4.53 4.65 6.35
N ASN A 160 -4.20 3.62 7.14
CA ASN A 160 -5.14 2.52 7.38
C ASN A 160 -5.40 2.32 8.86
N LEU A 161 -6.56 1.72 9.15
CA LEU A 161 -6.85 1.15 10.46
C LEU A 161 -6.07 -0.14 10.65
N THR A 162 -5.33 -0.23 11.75
CA THR A 162 -4.61 -1.44 12.16
C THR A 162 -4.74 -1.65 13.67
N THR A 163 -4.39 -2.82 14.16
CA THR A 163 -4.25 -3.06 15.59
C THR A 163 -2.79 -3.00 16.01
N LEU A 164 -2.51 -2.43 17.16
CA LEU A 164 -1.18 -2.42 17.75
C LEU A 164 -0.71 -3.85 18.01
N TRP A 165 0.46 -4.20 17.48
CA TRP A 165 1.07 -5.53 17.63
C TRP A 165 2.27 -5.55 18.58
N LEU A 166 2.76 -4.36 18.98
CA LEU A 166 3.91 -4.24 19.88
C LEU A 166 3.51 -4.54 21.33
N PRO A 167 4.43 -5.12 22.15
CA PRO A 167 4.17 -5.37 23.55
C PRO A 167 3.91 -4.10 24.38
N ASP A 168 3.00 -4.15 25.34
CA ASP A 168 2.66 -3.02 26.22
C ASP A 168 3.88 -2.40 26.92
N ALA A 169 4.84 -3.24 27.33
CA ALA A 169 6.06 -2.75 27.97
C ALA A 169 6.90 -1.86 27.03
N GLN A 170 6.95 -2.20 25.73
CA GLN A 170 7.67 -1.42 24.73
C GLN A 170 6.94 -0.10 24.43
N LEU A 171 5.62 -0.14 24.31
CA LEU A 171 4.78 1.05 24.11
C LEU A 171 4.92 2.03 25.28
N ALA A 172 4.81 1.53 26.52
CA ALA A 172 4.97 2.34 27.73
C ALA A 172 6.37 2.94 27.87
N ALA A 173 7.43 2.18 27.55
CA ALA A 173 8.81 2.67 27.57
C ALA A 173 9.04 3.84 26.60
N ALA A 174 8.30 3.88 25.49
CA ALA A 174 8.34 4.97 24.51
C ALA A 174 7.37 6.12 24.85
N GLY A 175 6.67 6.06 25.98
CA GLY A 175 5.72 7.10 26.42
C GLY A 175 4.34 7.02 25.75
N MET A 176 4.04 5.97 25.03
CA MET A 176 2.75 5.73 24.39
C MET A 176 1.74 5.20 25.42
N ARG A 177 0.52 5.74 25.41
CA ARG A 177 -0.54 5.34 26.36
C ARG A 177 -1.44 4.23 25.82
N ALA A 178 -1.37 3.95 24.50
CA ALA A 178 -2.13 2.88 23.85
C ALA A 178 -1.58 1.51 24.24
N ARG A 179 -2.40 0.48 24.11
CA ARG A 179 -2.09 -0.91 24.45
C ARG A 179 -2.08 -1.81 23.22
N SER A 180 -1.38 -2.92 23.33
CA SER A 180 -1.42 -3.98 22.33
C SER A 180 -2.87 -4.43 22.06
N GLY A 181 -3.24 -4.57 20.80
CA GLY A 181 -4.60 -4.89 20.34
C GLY A 181 -5.53 -3.70 20.14
N GLU A 182 -5.19 -2.50 20.64
CA GLU A 182 -5.99 -1.30 20.35
C GLU A 182 -5.86 -0.88 18.88
N VAL A 183 -6.94 -0.33 18.34
CA VAL A 183 -6.94 0.18 16.95
C VAL A 183 -6.25 1.53 16.89
N VAL A 184 -5.33 1.66 15.95
CA VAL A 184 -4.58 2.89 15.67
C VAL A 184 -4.51 3.12 14.16
N LEU A 185 -4.01 4.29 13.77
CA LEU A 185 -3.68 4.56 12.37
C LEU A 185 -2.30 3.98 12.04
N ASP A 186 -2.15 3.42 10.86
CA ASP A 186 -0.85 3.12 10.26
C ASP A 186 -0.65 4.01 9.03
N THR A 187 0.56 4.53 8.86
CA THR A 187 0.90 5.53 7.86
C THR A 187 1.70 4.92 6.74
N HIS A 188 1.25 5.12 5.51
CA HIS A 188 1.94 4.68 4.31
C HIS A 188 2.36 5.88 3.45
N ILE A 189 3.48 5.69 2.75
CA ILE A 189 4.14 6.74 1.99
C ILE A 189 4.12 6.34 0.52
N PRO A 190 3.06 6.72 -0.22
CA PRO A 190 2.96 6.40 -1.64
C PRO A 190 4.04 7.14 -2.44
N ASP A 191 4.44 6.54 -3.57
CA ASP A 191 5.36 7.16 -4.55
C ASP A 191 4.59 8.21 -5.39
N SER A 192 4.24 9.33 -4.75
CA SER A 192 3.41 10.40 -5.32
C SER A 192 4.03 11.79 -5.22
N GLY A 193 5.36 11.87 -5.02
CA GLY A 193 6.09 13.13 -4.99
C GLY A 193 6.86 13.40 -3.68
N PRO A 194 7.35 14.62 -3.46
CA PRO A 194 8.19 14.95 -2.32
C PRO A 194 7.41 14.93 -1.00
N LEU A 195 8.10 14.58 0.10
CA LEU A 195 7.57 14.60 1.47
C LEU A 195 7.72 16.00 2.08
N THR A 196 7.07 17.00 1.49
CA THR A 196 7.17 18.36 2.05
C THR A 196 6.53 18.41 3.45
N PRO A 197 7.13 19.11 4.42
CA PRO A 197 6.60 19.17 5.79
C PRO A 197 5.14 19.63 5.88
N ASP A 198 4.74 20.57 5.03
CA ASP A 198 3.38 21.13 5.03
C ASP A 198 2.35 20.10 4.50
N GLU A 199 2.66 19.42 3.40
CA GLU A 199 1.77 18.39 2.85
C GLU A 199 1.64 17.18 3.77
N VAL A 200 2.75 16.77 4.41
CA VAL A 200 2.75 15.72 5.43
C VAL A 200 1.86 16.12 6.61
N THR A 201 2.02 17.34 7.13
CA THR A 201 1.20 17.87 8.24
C THR A 201 -0.28 17.96 7.85
N ALA A 202 -0.58 18.43 6.64
CA ALA A 202 -1.95 18.50 6.13
C ALA A 202 -2.58 17.11 6.00
N SER A 203 -1.79 16.06 5.66
CA SER A 203 -2.29 14.69 5.59
C SER A 203 -2.64 14.13 6.97
N PHE A 204 -1.82 14.36 8.00
CA PHE A 204 -2.13 13.97 9.39
C PHE A 204 -3.40 14.66 9.91
N ASN A 205 -3.53 15.97 9.68
CA ASN A 205 -4.72 16.73 10.09
C ASN A 205 -6.00 16.18 9.41
N ARG A 206 -5.92 15.84 8.12
CA ARG A 206 -7.03 15.21 7.41
C ARG A 206 -7.33 13.81 7.93
N ALA A 207 -6.31 13.00 8.22
CA ALA A 207 -6.48 11.65 8.71
C ALA A 207 -7.29 11.64 10.01
N ARG A 208 -6.90 12.42 11.02
CA ARG A 208 -7.64 12.50 12.28
C ARG A 208 -9.12 12.85 12.06
N GLY A 209 -9.39 13.92 11.32
CA GLY A 209 -10.76 14.36 11.03
C GLY A 209 -11.56 13.30 10.27
N PHE A 210 -10.94 12.66 9.30
CA PHE A 210 -11.55 11.60 8.50
C PHE A 210 -11.94 10.38 9.34
N PHE A 211 -10.99 9.83 10.11
CA PHE A 211 -11.26 8.64 10.90
C PHE A 211 -12.23 8.89 12.05
N MET A 212 -12.17 10.07 12.70
CA MET A 212 -13.18 10.47 13.69
C MET A 212 -14.59 10.56 13.10
N ALA A 213 -14.74 11.01 11.86
CA ALA A 213 -16.04 11.16 11.21
C ALA A 213 -16.63 9.84 10.70
N HIS A 214 -15.78 8.95 10.14
CA HIS A 214 -16.23 7.76 9.43
C HIS A 214 -16.07 6.46 10.22
N PHE A 215 -15.26 6.45 11.29
CA PHE A 215 -14.96 5.28 12.13
C PHE A 215 -14.95 5.65 13.62
N PRO A 216 -16.01 6.31 14.14
CA PRO A 216 -16.05 6.79 15.52
C PRO A 216 -15.95 5.68 16.57
N GLU A 217 -16.26 4.42 16.20
CA GLU A 217 -16.19 3.26 17.07
C GLU A 217 -14.79 2.90 17.55
N HIS A 218 -13.75 3.41 16.86
CA HIS A 218 -12.33 3.18 17.20
C HIS A 218 -11.65 4.42 17.79
N ALA A 219 -12.39 5.51 18.02
CA ALA A 219 -11.84 6.73 18.62
C ALA A 219 -11.45 6.51 20.10
N PRO A 220 -10.49 7.29 20.63
CA PRO A 220 -9.76 8.37 19.97
C PRO A 220 -8.61 7.88 19.07
N TYR A 221 -8.25 8.69 18.06
CA TYR A 221 -7.10 8.43 17.19
C TYR A 221 -5.93 9.32 17.64
N ASP A 222 -5.29 8.96 18.73
CA ASP A 222 -4.22 9.78 19.33
C ASP A 222 -2.87 9.50 18.68
N TYR A 223 -2.73 8.36 18.00
CA TYR A 223 -1.46 7.91 17.45
C TYR A 223 -1.58 7.42 16.01
N ALA A 224 -0.57 7.76 15.21
CA ALA A 224 -0.32 7.12 13.94
C ALA A 224 1.04 6.43 13.95
N LEU A 225 1.08 5.17 13.54
CA LEU A 225 2.29 4.37 13.37
C LEU A 225 2.86 4.56 11.98
N CYS A 226 4.10 4.19 11.79
CA CYS A 226 4.71 3.91 10.50
C CYS A 226 5.79 2.85 10.68
N ASN A 227 5.84 1.89 9.76
CA ASN A 227 6.90 0.89 9.65
C ASN A 227 7.60 1.07 8.30
N SER A 228 8.77 1.70 8.30
CA SER A 228 9.44 2.09 7.06
C SER A 228 10.94 2.26 7.23
N TRP A 229 11.69 1.98 6.16
CA TRP A 229 13.10 2.36 6.06
C TRP A 229 13.29 3.90 6.08
N LEU A 230 12.27 4.70 5.73
CA LEU A 230 12.29 6.16 5.85
C LEU A 230 12.29 6.67 7.31
N LEU A 231 12.13 5.78 8.27
CA LEU A 231 12.24 6.07 9.70
C LEU A 231 13.63 5.74 10.27
N ASP A 232 14.56 5.23 9.45
CA ASP A 232 15.93 4.97 9.89
C ASP A 232 16.58 6.26 10.40
N PRO A 233 16.98 6.34 11.69
CA PRO A 233 17.59 7.55 12.23
C PRO A 233 18.89 7.98 11.51
N GLN A 234 19.58 7.06 10.85
CA GLN A 234 20.79 7.35 10.08
C GLN A 234 20.51 8.30 8.91
N LEU A 235 19.30 8.30 8.35
CA LEU A 235 18.90 9.21 7.26
C LEU A 235 19.05 10.68 7.65
N THR A 236 18.91 11.02 8.93
CA THR A 236 19.12 12.41 9.40
C THR A 236 20.56 12.88 9.27
N MET A 237 21.52 11.94 9.28
CA MET A 237 22.93 12.20 9.03
C MET A 237 23.32 12.06 7.56
N LEU A 238 22.71 11.11 6.86
CA LEU A 238 22.98 10.84 5.43
C LEU A 238 22.47 11.95 4.53
N VAL A 239 21.27 12.47 4.80
CA VAL A 239 20.62 13.51 3.96
C VAL A 239 20.09 14.69 4.78
N PRO A 240 20.93 15.36 5.60
CA PRO A 240 20.49 16.43 6.47
C PRO A 240 19.87 17.60 5.70
N GLY A 241 18.84 18.22 6.27
CA GLY A 241 18.14 19.38 5.70
C GLY A 241 17.26 19.07 4.50
N THR A 242 16.96 17.80 4.21
CA THR A 242 16.02 17.38 3.18
C THR A 242 14.62 17.12 3.74
N ASN A 243 13.64 16.96 2.85
CA ASN A 243 12.30 16.55 3.25
C ASN A 243 12.29 15.18 3.97
N ILE A 244 13.21 14.27 3.61
CA ILE A 244 13.38 12.97 4.27
C ILE A 244 13.91 13.15 5.68
N ASP A 245 14.92 13.99 5.90
CA ASP A 245 15.40 14.34 7.24
C ASP A 245 14.26 14.91 8.10
N SER A 246 13.48 15.85 7.56
CA SER A 246 12.33 16.45 8.25
C SER A 246 11.25 15.41 8.57
N PHE A 247 10.99 14.47 7.65
CA PHE A 247 10.04 13.40 7.86
C PHE A 247 10.52 12.42 8.95
N CYS A 248 11.78 11.98 8.88
CA CYS A 248 12.38 11.09 9.86
C CYS A 248 12.34 11.67 11.29
N ARG A 249 12.69 12.94 11.46
CA ARG A 249 12.68 13.62 12.76
C ARG A 249 11.30 13.79 13.38
N ARG A 250 10.23 13.60 12.64
CA ARG A 250 8.84 13.67 13.13
C ARG A 250 8.49 12.52 14.05
N TRP A 251 9.16 11.37 13.89
CA TRP A 251 8.78 10.11 14.51
C TRP A 251 9.51 9.83 15.82
N THR A 252 8.78 9.36 16.83
CA THR A 252 9.36 8.70 17.99
C THR A 252 9.55 7.23 17.67
N ILE A 253 10.78 6.74 17.68
CA ILE A 253 11.10 5.37 17.29
C ILE A 253 10.72 4.42 18.44
N LEU A 254 9.88 3.44 18.12
CA LEU A 254 9.44 2.35 19.00
C LEU A 254 10.36 1.14 18.90
N ASP A 255 10.79 0.83 17.68
CA ASP A 255 11.67 -0.27 17.38
C ASP A 255 12.70 0.22 16.33
N PRO A 256 14.01 0.14 16.61
CA PRO A 256 15.05 0.51 15.65
C PRO A 256 15.05 -0.38 14.40
N GLY A 257 14.34 -1.52 14.47
CA GLY A 257 14.02 -2.34 13.32
C GLY A 257 15.07 -3.40 12.96
N ILE A 258 14.92 -3.88 11.74
CA ILE A 258 15.77 -4.89 11.11
C ILE A 258 16.44 -4.31 9.87
N GLU A 259 17.53 -4.93 9.43
CA GLU A 259 18.18 -4.59 8.18
C GLU A 259 17.20 -4.68 7.00
N ALA A 260 17.19 -3.65 6.16
CA ALA A 260 16.22 -3.48 5.08
C ALA A 260 16.85 -2.93 3.79
N ASP A 261 18.13 -3.16 3.56
CA ASP A 261 18.85 -2.67 2.37
C ASP A 261 18.12 -3.01 1.09
N ARG A 262 17.69 -4.26 0.93
CA ARG A 262 16.97 -4.69 -0.27
C ARG A 262 15.69 -3.89 -0.49
N SER A 263 14.89 -3.71 0.56
CA SER A 263 13.64 -2.95 0.48
C SER A 263 13.91 -1.48 0.14
N ALA A 264 14.84 -0.84 0.84
CA ALA A 264 15.20 0.56 0.60
C ALA A 264 15.74 0.77 -0.82
N LEU A 265 16.67 -0.08 -1.28
CA LEU A 265 17.23 -0.01 -2.62
C LEU A 265 16.14 -0.21 -3.71
N GLU A 266 15.25 -1.17 -3.51
CA GLU A 266 14.13 -1.38 -4.44
C GLU A 266 13.23 -0.14 -4.52
N PHE A 267 12.87 0.47 -3.40
CA PHE A 267 12.04 1.69 -3.39
C PHE A 267 12.74 2.90 -3.98
N ILE A 268 14.04 3.07 -3.75
CA ILE A 268 14.80 4.23 -4.21
C ILE A 268 15.12 4.13 -5.72
N PHE A 269 15.47 2.92 -6.18
CA PHE A 269 16.07 2.74 -7.51
C PHE A 269 15.17 2.03 -8.51
N ARG A 270 14.20 1.22 -8.04
CA ARG A 270 13.34 0.40 -8.91
C ARG A 270 14.14 -0.52 -9.85
N LYS A 271 15.31 -1.00 -9.39
CA LYS A 271 16.24 -1.84 -10.15
C LYS A 271 16.76 -3.01 -9.32
N PRO A 272 15.89 -3.99 -9.00
CA PRO A 272 16.19 -5.05 -8.01
C PRO A 272 17.33 -6.00 -8.42
N THR A 273 17.69 -6.04 -9.72
CA THR A 273 18.75 -6.93 -10.25
C THR A 273 20.06 -6.20 -10.58
N THR A 274 20.13 -4.86 -10.38
CA THR A 274 21.32 -4.08 -10.66
C THR A 274 22.26 -4.10 -9.44
N PRO A 275 23.56 -4.40 -9.61
CA PRO A 275 24.53 -4.26 -8.52
C PRO A 275 24.54 -2.86 -7.94
N VAL A 276 24.80 -2.72 -6.65
CA VAL A 276 24.70 -1.42 -5.93
C VAL A 276 25.66 -0.38 -6.52
N GLU A 277 26.84 -0.79 -6.95
CA GLU A 277 27.85 0.05 -7.58
C GLU A 277 27.43 0.64 -8.93
N ASP A 278 26.52 -0.04 -9.63
CA ASP A 278 26.01 0.34 -10.96
C ASP A 278 24.69 1.14 -10.91
N LEU A 279 24.15 1.37 -9.70
CA LEU A 279 22.93 2.13 -9.53
C LEU A 279 23.12 3.62 -9.83
N PRO A 280 22.07 4.33 -10.33
CA PRO A 280 22.15 5.75 -10.64
C PRO A 280 22.42 6.62 -9.41
N ARG A 281 23.17 7.71 -9.58
CA ARG A 281 23.57 8.66 -8.52
C ARG A 281 23.00 10.07 -8.75
N ASP A 282 21.79 10.18 -9.29
CA ASP A 282 21.21 11.43 -9.75
C ASP A 282 20.81 12.33 -8.58
N THR A 283 20.18 11.75 -7.56
CA THR A 283 19.70 12.49 -6.39
C THR A 283 20.69 12.44 -5.22
N ARG A 284 20.51 13.36 -4.26
CA ARG A 284 21.30 13.35 -3.02
C ARG A 284 21.07 12.07 -2.21
N LEU A 285 19.81 11.58 -2.15
CA LEU A 285 19.48 10.33 -1.45
C LEU A 285 20.19 9.15 -2.11
N GLN A 286 20.12 9.02 -3.44
CA GLN A 286 20.75 7.94 -4.18
C GLN A 286 22.26 7.86 -3.89
N ARG A 287 22.96 9.01 -3.99
CA ARG A 287 24.40 9.06 -3.69
C ARG A 287 24.68 8.64 -2.25
N ALA A 288 23.98 9.21 -1.28
CA ALA A 288 24.19 8.94 0.13
C ALA A 288 23.95 7.47 0.49
N VAL A 289 22.89 6.86 -0.05
CA VAL A 289 22.56 5.45 0.20
C VAL A 289 23.57 4.51 -0.44
N ILE A 290 23.98 4.74 -1.69
CA ILE A 290 25.01 3.92 -2.34
C ILE A 290 26.32 4.01 -1.56
N ASP A 291 26.77 5.22 -1.19
CA ASP A 291 28.00 5.40 -0.43
C ASP A 291 27.92 4.69 0.93
N HIS A 292 26.79 4.79 1.63
CA HIS A 292 26.59 4.13 2.92
C HIS A 292 26.68 2.60 2.80
N VAL A 293 25.95 2.00 1.89
CA VAL A 293 25.90 0.54 1.71
C VAL A 293 27.24 -0.01 1.17
N THR A 294 27.89 0.68 0.22
CA THR A 294 29.20 0.24 -0.31
C THR A 294 30.34 0.32 0.70
N HIS A 295 30.20 1.14 1.76
CA HIS A 295 31.15 1.19 2.87
C HIS A 295 30.78 0.28 4.05
N GLY A 296 29.84 -0.66 3.86
CA GLY A 296 29.44 -1.66 4.86
C GLY A 296 28.42 -1.16 5.87
N GLY A 297 27.75 -0.03 5.62
CA GLY A 297 26.59 0.41 6.38
C GLY A 297 25.32 -0.29 5.90
N HIS A 298 24.29 -0.32 6.76
CA HIS A 298 23.00 -0.92 6.46
C HIS A 298 21.88 0.06 6.76
N LEU A 299 20.84 0.08 5.90
CA LEU A 299 19.60 0.79 6.18
C LEU A 299 18.65 -0.10 6.99
N MET A 300 17.93 0.53 7.93
CA MET A 300 17.04 -0.18 8.85
C MET A 300 15.57 0.14 8.51
N GLN A 301 14.72 -0.87 8.62
CA GLN A 301 13.26 -0.65 8.62
C GLN A 301 12.79 -0.50 10.05
N ALA A 302 12.60 0.74 10.49
CA ALA A 302 12.19 1.05 11.85
C ALA A 302 10.67 1.23 11.99
N VAL A 303 10.18 1.00 13.20
CA VAL A 303 8.80 1.30 13.59
C VAL A 303 8.79 2.54 14.48
N GLY A 304 7.96 3.50 14.14
CA GLY A 304 7.81 4.71 14.92
C GLY A 304 6.35 5.15 15.04
N TYR A 305 6.09 6.13 15.92
CA TYR A 305 4.78 6.76 16.05
C TYR A 305 4.88 8.28 16.10
N VAL A 306 3.78 8.92 15.77
CA VAL A 306 3.51 10.34 16.01
C VAL A 306 2.19 10.49 16.76
N THR A 307 2.05 11.55 17.56
CA THR A 307 0.73 11.97 18.08
C THR A 307 0.00 12.76 17.00
N VAL A 308 -1.29 12.46 16.77
CA VAL A 308 -2.11 13.03 15.69
C VAL A 308 -3.17 13.97 16.25
#